data_12be411eef86e75168891ae8847f918c
#
_entry.id   12be411eef86e75168891ae8847f918c
#
_cell.length_a   1.000
_cell.length_b   1.000
_cell.length_c   1.000
_cell.angle_alpha   90.00
_cell.angle_beta   90.00
_cell.angle_gamma   90.00
#
_symmetry.space_group_name_H-M   'P 1'
#
loop_
_entity.id
_entity.type
_entity.pdbx_description
1 polymer ?
#
loop_
_entity_poly.entity_id
_entity_poly.type
_entity_poly.pdbx_seq_one_letter_code
_entity_poly.pdbx_strand_id
1 'polypeptide(L)' 'MYLTLEIDREDDGRFIAEVPDLPGVLAYGATQDEAVARAQALALRVLADRLEH' A
#
# COMPACT_ATOMS: atom_id res chain seq x y z
N MET A 1 -8.69 -12.81 4.93
CA MET A 1 -7.89 -11.70 5.47
C MET A 1 -8.36 -10.38 4.91
N TYR A 2 -8.53 -9.40 5.74
CA TYR A 2 -8.90 -8.05 5.30
C TYR A 2 -7.79 -7.09 5.67
N LEU A 3 -7.39 -6.27 4.68
CA LEU A 3 -6.46 -5.17 4.91
C LEU A 3 -7.17 -3.87 4.55
N THR A 4 -7.10 -2.92 5.45
CA THR A 4 -7.64 -1.59 5.20
C THR A 4 -6.64 -0.80 4.38
N LEU A 5 -7.13 -0.10 3.36
CA LEU A 5 -6.31 0.82 2.58
C LEU A 5 -6.79 2.24 2.83
N GLU A 6 -5.86 3.13 3.14
CA GLU A 6 -6.11 4.55 3.20
C GLU A 6 -5.49 5.19 1.97
N ILE A 7 -6.28 5.97 1.25
CA ILE A 7 -5.85 6.57 -0.01
C ILE A 7 -5.94 8.08 0.12
N ASP A 8 -4.87 8.75 -0.29
CA ASP A 8 -4.80 10.19 -0.25
C ASP A 8 -4.15 10.70 -1.54
N ARG A 9 -4.32 11.97 -1.82
CA ARG A 9 -3.73 12.60 -2.99
C ARG A 9 -2.72 13.64 -2.53
N GLU A 10 -1.51 13.55 -3.04
CA GLU A 10 -0.45 14.50 -2.73
C GLU A 10 -0.63 15.80 -3.49
N ASP A 11 0.00 16.87 -3.01
CA ASP A 11 -0.09 18.19 -3.62
C ASP A 11 0.41 18.21 -5.07
N ASP A 12 1.35 17.32 -5.41
CA ASP A 12 1.89 17.20 -6.77
C ASP A 12 1.02 16.36 -7.69
N GLY A 13 -0.13 15.89 -7.21
CA GLY A 13 -1.07 15.10 -7.99
C GLY A 13 -0.88 13.60 -7.93
N ARG A 14 0.19 13.12 -7.30
CA ARG A 14 0.37 11.68 -7.10
C ARG A 14 -0.61 11.18 -6.05
N PHE A 15 -0.93 9.90 -6.13
CA PHE A 15 -1.72 9.23 -5.11
C PHE A 15 -0.82 8.41 -4.19
N ILE A 16 -1.18 8.33 -2.93
CA ILE A 16 -0.53 7.45 -1.97
C ILE A 16 -1.59 6.48 -1.42
N ALA A 17 -1.22 5.21 -1.31
CA ALA A 17 -2.04 4.21 -0.64
C ALA A 17 -1.23 3.63 0.51
N GLU A 18 -1.85 3.57 1.68
CA GLU A 18 -1.20 3.10 2.90
C GLU A 18 -1.99 1.96 3.49
N VAL A 19 -1.30 1.00 4.11
CA VAL A 19 -1.91 -0.10 4.83
C VAL A 19 -1.63 0.10 6.32
N PRO A 20 -2.56 0.73 7.07
CA PRO A 20 -2.31 1.06 8.47
C PRO A 20 -2.00 -0.15 9.35
N ASP A 21 -2.57 -1.30 9.03
CA ASP A 21 -2.33 -2.54 9.79
C ASP A 21 -0.90 -3.03 9.68
N LEU A 22 -0.16 -2.56 8.69
CA LEU A 22 1.23 -2.95 8.44
C LEU A 22 2.08 -1.67 8.40
N PRO A 23 2.60 -1.21 9.54
CA PRO A 23 3.37 0.03 9.60
C PRO A 23 4.50 0.07 8.57
N GLY A 24 4.60 1.17 7.85
CA GLY A 24 5.62 1.34 6.81
C GLY A 24 5.23 0.82 5.44
N VAL A 25 4.08 0.14 5.32
CA VAL A 25 3.61 -0.35 4.03
C VAL A 25 2.78 0.73 3.36
N LEU A 26 3.37 1.41 2.40
CA LEU A 26 2.71 2.43 1.60
C LEU A 26 3.34 2.45 0.20
N ALA A 27 2.61 2.97 -0.76
CA ALA A 27 3.10 3.10 -2.12
C ALA A 27 2.47 4.31 -2.81
N TYR A 28 3.17 4.83 -3.79
CA TYR A 28 2.70 5.94 -4.61
C TYR A 28 2.33 5.46 -6.00
N GLY A 29 1.49 6.21 -6.65
CA GLY A 29 1.14 5.96 -8.05
C GLY A 29 0.66 7.24 -8.73
N ALA A 30 0.74 7.27 -10.05
CA ALA A 30 0.22 8.36 -10.84
C ALA A 30 -1.32 8.35 -10.86
N THR A 31 -1.91 7.19 -10.64
CA THR A 31 -3.35 7.01 -10.49
C THR A 31 -3.65 6.31 -9.19
N GLN A 32 -4.90 6.43 -8.74
CA GLN A 32 -5.34 5.74 -7.53
C GLN A 32 -5.18 4.22 -7.67
N ASP A 33 -5.59 3.66 -8.81
CA ASP A 33 -5.49 2.23 -9.05
C ASP A 33 -4.04 1.73 -8.99
N GLU A 34 -3.11 2.52 -9.52
CA GLU A 34 -1.69 2.19 -9.48
C GLU A 34 -1.16 2.18 -8.05
N ALA A 35 -1.50 3.20 -7.26
CA ALA A 35 -1.06 3.28 -5.86
C ALA A 35 -1.62 2.10 -5.06
N VAL A 36 -2.90 1.77 -5.26
CA VAL A 36 -3.55 0.65 -4.58
C VAL A 36 -2.88 -0.67 -4.95
N ALA A 37 -2.66 -0.92 -6.24
CA ALA A 37 -2.04 -2.16 -6.70
C ALA A 37 -0.63 -2.34 -6.12
N ARG A 38 0.15 -1.27 -6.10
CA ARG A 38 1.51 -1.28 -5.53
C ARG A 38 1.51 -1.53 -4.03
N ALA A 39 0.59 -0.88 -3.31
CA ALA A 39 0.47 -1.06 -1.86
C ALA A 39 0.04 -2.49 -1.53
N GLN A 40 -0.89 -3.05 -2.28
CA GLN A 40 -1.33 -4.43 -2.10
C GLN A 40 -0.20 -5.42 -2.36
N ALA A 41 0.57 -5.22 -3.43
CA ALA A 41 1.71 -6.08 -3.73
C ALA A 41 2.75 -6.03 -2.60
N LEU A 42 3.03 -4.84 -2.10
CA LEU A 42 3.98 -4.68 -1.00
C LEU A 42 3.46 -5.34 0.28
N ALA A 43 2.18 -5.18 0.59
CA ALA A 43 1.57 -5.82 1.76
C ALA A 43 1.68 -7.34 1.70
N LEU A 44 1.43 -7.93 0.53
CA LEU A 44 1.55 -9.38 0.34
C LEU A 44 2.98 -9.86 0.52
N ARG A 45 3.96 -9.09 0.04
CA ARG A 45 5.38 -9.43 0.24
C ARG A 45 5.77 -9.40 1.70
N VAL A 46 5.31 -8.38 2.43
CA VAL A 46 5.59 -8.26 3.87
C VAL A 46 4.98 -9.41 4.63
N LEU A 47 3.72 -9.76 4.32
CA LEU A 47 3.05 -10.89 4.97
C LEU A 47 3.72 -12.21 4.64
N ALA A 48 4.11 -12.41 3.38
CA ALA A 48 4.84 -13.62 2.98
C ALA A 48 6.16 -13.73 3.73
N ASP A 49 6.89 -12.63 3.85
CA ASP A 49 8.15 -12.60 4.58
C ASP A 49 7.97 -12.96 6.05
N ARG A 50 6.91 -12.47 6.69
CA ARG A 50 6.61 -12.82 8.08
C ARG A 50 6.30 -14.30 8.27
N LEU A 51 5.65 -14.92 7.28
CA LEU A 51 5.34 -16.33 7.33
C LEU A 51 6.58 -17.22 7.14
N GLU A 52 7.60 -16.70 6.46
CA GLU A 52 8.84 -17.41 6.19
C GLU A 52 9.89 -17.25 7.28
N HIS A 53 9.67 -16.32 8.18
CA HIS A 53 10.64 -16.02 9.26
C HIS A 53 9.95 -16.03 10.66
#